data_ed11c809ad244c533a1aadf1bf5da6d7
#
_entry.id   ed11c809ad244c533a1aadf1bf5da6d7
#
_cell.length_a   1.000
_cell.length_b   1.000
_cell.length_c   1.000
_cell.angle_alpha   90.00
_cell.angle_beta   90.00
_cell.angle_gamma   90.00
#
_symmetry.space_group_name_H-M   'P 1'
#
loop_
_entity.id
_entity.type
_entity.pdbx_description
1 polymer ?
#
loop_
_entity_poly.entity_id
_entity_poly.type
_entity_poly.pdbx_seq_one_letter_code
_entity_poly.pdbx_strand_id
1 'polypeptide(L)'
;MAEIQVELLKASYGDCIFININYDGKSFVIMIDGGPSYSYRHKERGRMKPGALQDKLDELKSQGKAINLMIITHVDEDHMGGIKAWFEHDFPTSDFVREIWINDDIVSHRKS
;
A
#
# COMPACT_ATOMS: atom_id res chain seq x y z
N MET A 1 15.38 14.07 -16.71
CA MET A 1 14.35 13.25 -17.36
C MET A 1 13.58 12.45 -16.32
N ALA A 2 12.29 12.37 -16.47
CA ALA A 2 11.43 11.63 -15.53
C ALA A 2 11.24 10.19 -16.03
N GLU A 3 11.20 9.25 -15.09
CA GLU A 3 10.92 7.84 -15.35
C GLU A 3 9.76 7.41 -14.46
N ILE A 4 8.76 6.76 -15.04
CA ILE A 4 7.58 6.30 -14.30
C ILE A 4 7.51 4.79 -14.43
N GLN A 5 7.43 4.11 -13.29
CA GLN A 5 7.28 2.66 -13.22
C GLN A 5 5.98 2.34 -12.48
N VAL A 6 5.18 1.45 -13.04
CA VAL A 6 3.93 1.00 -12.43
C VAL A 6 4.06 -0.47 -12.11
N GLU A 7 3.78 -0.84 -10.87
CA GLU A 7 3.85 -2.22 -10.43
C GLU A 7 2.51 -2.63 -9.82
N LEU A 8 1.91 -3.68 -10.38
CA LEU A 8 0.69 -4.28 -9.84
C LEU A 8 1.11 -5.46 -8.96
N LEU A 9 0.84 -5.37 -7.66
CA LEU A 9 1.16 -6.48 -6.78
C LEU A 9 0.14 -7.59 -6.94
N LYS A 10 0.62 -8.82 -6.89
CA LYS A 10 -0.22 -9.99 -7.08
C LYS A 10 -1.12 -10.18 -5.87
N ALA A 11 -2.42 -9.97 -6.09
CA ALA A 11 -3.47 -10.25 -5.11
C ALA A 11 -4.56 -11.01 -5.82
N SER A 12 -5.16 -11.99 -5.15
CA SER A 12 -6.19 -12.83 -5.80
C SER A 12 -7.43 -12.01 -6.16
N TYR A 13 -7.81 -11.09 -5.29
CA TYR A 13 -8.88 -10.13 -5.55
C TYR A 13 -8.45 -8.78 -5.03
N GLY A 14 -8.95 -7.75 -5.64
CA GLY A 14 -8.65 -6.40 -5.20
C GLY A 14 -7.28 -5.94 -5.70
N ASP A 15 -7.02 -4.70 -5.47
CA ASP A 15 -5.90 -4.01 -6.09
C ASP A 15 -4.87 -3.55 -5.07
N CYS A 16 -3.61 -3.63 -5.47
CA CYS A 16 -2.51 -2.96 -4.78
C CYS A 16 -1.54 -2.53 -5.86
N ILE A 17 -1.45 -1.22 -6.07
CA ILE A 17 -0.68 -0.65 -7.17
C ILE A 17 0.37 0.30 -6.60
N PHE A 18 1.61 0.15 -7.05
CA PHE A 18 2.68 1.11 -6.72
C PHE A 18 3.11 1.84 -7.98
N ILE A 19 3.20 3.15 -7.89
CA ILE A 19 3.72 3.99 -8.96
C ILE A 19 4.96 4.68 -8.42
N ASN A 20 6.09 4.46 -9.09
CA ASN A 20 7.35 5.08 -8.70
C ASN A 20 7.76 6.07 -9.78
N ILE A 21 7.89 7.33 -9.38
CA ILE A 21 8.31 8.41 -10.27
C ILE A 21 9.70 8.84 -9.85
N ASN A 22 10.66 8.68 -10.77
CA ASN A 22 12.04 9.09 -10.53
C ASN A 22 12.32 10.33 -11.36
N TYR A 23 12.80 11.38 -10.71
CA TYR A 23 13.11 12.64 -11.37
C TYR A 23 14.27 13.33 -10.65
N ASP A 24 15.31 13.64 -11.38
CA ASP A 24 16.51 14.33 -10.83
C ASP A 24 17.07 13.63 -9.59
N GLY A 25 17.17 12.30 -9.63
CA GLY A 25 17.70 11.53 -8.51
C GLY A 25 16.75 11.42 -7.32
N LYS A 26 15.55 11.95 -7.44
CA LYS A 26 14.52 11.87 -6.40
C LYS A 26 13.47 10.84 -6.76
N SER A 27 12.90 10.22 -5.73
CA SER A 27 11.87 9.22 -5.90
C SER A 27 10.57 9.70 -5.25
N PHE A 28 9.45 9.58 -5.97
CA PHE A 28 8.12 9.85 -5.46
C PHE A 28 7.30 8.59 -5.65
N VAL A 29 6.86 7.99 -4.55
CA VAL A 29 6.15 6.72 -4.58
C VAL A 29 4.69 6.94 -4.21
N ILE A 30 3.80 6.46 -5.07
CA ILE A 30 2.35 6.48 -4.84
C ILE A 30 1.90 5.04 -4.67
N MET A 31 1.15 4.77 -3.60
CA MET A 31 0.52 3.49 -3.37
C MET A 31 -0.99 3.65 -3.49
N ILE A 32 -1.63 2.80 -4.29
CA ILE A 32 -3.08 2.83 -4.49
C ILE A 32 -3.65 1.51 -3.98
N ASP A 33 -4.41 1.58 -2.90
CA ASP A 33 -5.01 0.45 -2.20
C ASP A 33 -3.97 -0.57 -1.73
N GLY A 34 -4.39 -1.54 -0.95
CA GLY A 34 -3.46 -2.51 -0.35
C GLY A 34 -3.83 -3.96 -0.57
N GLY A 35 -4.88 -4.22 -1.35
CA GLY A 35 -5.37 -5.58 -1.53
C GLY A 35 -6.01 -6.14 -0.27
N PRO A 36 -6.39 -7.40 -0.30
CA PRO A 36 -6.94 -8.06 0.89
C PRO A 36 -5.87 -8.29 1.97
N SER A 37 -6.31 -8.63 3.17
CA SER A 37 -5.42 -8.74 4.33
C SER A 37 -4.24 -9.71 4.12
N TYR A 38 -4.47 -10.80 3.40
CA TYR A 38 -3.40 -11.77 3.15
C TYR A 38 -2.33 -11.23 2.18
N SER A 39 -2.56 -10.10 1.54
CA SER A 39 -1.52 -9.43 0.75
C SER A 39 -0.39 -8.93 1.62
N TYR A 40 -0.70 -8.54 2.86
CA TYR A 40 0.33 -8.13 3.81
C TYR A 40 0.98 -9.34 4.45
N ARG A 41 0.18 -10.25 4.99
CA ARG A 41 0.69 -11.42 5.71
C ARG A 41 -0.35 -12.53 5.67
N HIS A 42 0.09 -13.77 5.52
CA HIS A 42 -0.82 -14.92 5.45
C HIS A 42 -0.22 -16.13 6.13
N LYS A 43 -1.09 -17.11 6.47
CA LYS A 43 -0.64 -18.38 7.00
C LYS A 43 -0.41 -19.38 5.87
N GLU A 44 0.71 -20.08 5.95
CA GLU A 44 1.02 -21.16 5.03
C GLU A 44 1.60 -22.29 5.85
N ARG A 45 0.92 -23.43 5.85
CA ARG A 45 1.32 -24.61 6.64
C ARG A 45 1.49 -24.27 8.13
N GLY A 46 0.58 -23.50 8.67
CA GLY A 46 0.59 -23.12 10.08
C GLY A 46 1.57 -22.02 10.46
N ARG A 47 2.32 -21.47 9.51
CA ARG A 47 3.29 -20.41 9.76
C ARG A 47 2.86 -19.11 9.08
N MET A 48 3.12 -18.00 9.77
CA MET A 48 2.90 -16.70 9.17
C MET A 48 4.00 -16.38 8.18
N LYS A 49 3.61 -15.97 6.98
CA LYS A 49 4.53 -15.61 5.91
C LYS A 49 4.20 -14.24 5.35
N PRO A 50 5.22 -13.48 4.90
CA PRO A 50 4.95 -12.18 4.28
C PRO A 50 4.22 -12.36 2.96
N GLY A 51 3.26 -11.46 2.72
CA GLY A 51 2.62 -11.36 1.42
C GLY A 51 3.35 -10.39 0.52
N ALA A 52 2.82 -10.20 -0.70
CA ALA A 52 3.44 -9.32 -1.68
C ALA A 52 3.54 -7.87 -1.17
N LEU A 53 2.54 -7.42 -0.41
CA LEU A 53 2.58 -6.07 0.14
C LEU A 53 3.69 -5.91 1.16
N GLN A 54 3.83 -6.85 2.09
CA GLN A 54 4.90 -6.76 3.10
C GLN A 54 6.27 -6.79 2.42
N ASP A 55 6.45 -7.65 1.42
CA ASP A 55 7.71 -7.71 0.68
C ASP A 55 8.03 -6.40 0.01
N LYS A 56 7.02 -5.76 -0.61
CA LYS A 56 7.22 -4.47 -1.26
C LYS A 56 7.57 -3.37 -0.27
N LEU A 57 6.91 -3.37 0.90
CA LEU A 57 7.21 -2.38 1.93
C LEU A 57 8.63 -2.54 2.45
N ASP A 58 9.07 -3.78 2.66
CA ASP A 58 10.44 -4.05 3.09
C ASP A 58 11.46 -3.64 2.03
N GLU A 59 11.13 -3.86 0.75
CA GLU A 59 11.97 -3.42 -0.36
C GLU A 59 12.14 -1.90 -0.34
N LEU A 60 11.05 -1.15 -0.20
CA LEU A 60 11.11 0.31 -0.14
C LEU A 60 11.96 0.79 1.03
N LYS A 61 11.79 0.19 2.20
CA LYS A 61 12.58 0.54 3.37
C LYS A 61 14.06 0.27 3.14
N SER A 62 14.40 -0.85 2.52
CA SER A 62 15.80 -1.20 2.25
C SER A 62 16.44 -0.24 1.25
N GLN A 63 15.65 0.36 0.39
CA GLN A 63 16.11 1.34 -0.59
C GLN A 63 16.11 2.78 -0.05
N GLY A 64 15.71 2.97 1.20
CA GLY A 64 15.59 4.30 1.79
C GLY A 64 14.47 5.14 1.20
N LYS A 65 13.45 4.50 0.62
CA LYS A 65 12.33 5.17 0.00
C LYS A 65 11.14 5.23 0.94
N ALA A 66 10.29 6.23 0.77
CA ALA A 66 9.05 6.37 1.51
C ALA A 66 7.88 6.24 0.55
N ILE A 67 6.68 6.07 1.11
CA ILE A 67 5.44 6.20 0.34
C ILE A 67 5.00 7.65 0.51
N ASN A 68 5.16 8.43 -0.54
CA ASN A 68 4.86 9.86 -0.50
C ASN A 68 3.36 10.12 -0.46
N LEU A 69 2.59 9.26 -1.14
CA LEU A 69 1.14 9.40 -1.17
C LEU A 69 0.50 8.01 -1.22
N MET A 70 -0.42 7.76 -0.31
CA MET A 70 -1.23 6.55 -0.31
C MET A 70 -2.67 6.94 -0.63
N ILE A 71 -3.27 6.29 -1.60
CA ILE A 71 -4.65 6.55 -2.02
C ILE A 71 -5.49 5.32 -1.72
N ILE A 72 -6.57 5.49 -0.97
CA ILE A 72 -7.52 4.42 -0.66
C ILE A 72 -8.79 4.73 -1.43
N THR A 73 -9.08 3.91 -2.45
CA THR A 73 -10.24 4.13 -3.31
C THR A 73 -11.52 3.55 -2.74
N HIS A 74 -11.41 2.46 -1.99
CA HIS A 74 -12.55 1.78 -1.37
C HIS A 74 -12.16 1.26 0.01
N VAL A 75 -13.06 1.36 0.99
CA VAL A 75 -12.77 0.90 2.36
C VAL A 75 -13.29 -0.52 2.61
N ASP A 76 -13.25 -1.38 1.60
CA ASP A 76 -13.61 -2.78 1.75
C ASP A 76 -12.38 -3.65 1.93
N GLU A 77 -12.61 -4.94 2.24
CA GLU A 77 -11.51 -5.88 2.51
C GLU A 77 -10.57 -6.04 1.32
N ASP A 78 -11.11 -6.04 0.10
CA ASP A 78 -10.31 -6.27 -1.10
C ASP A 78 -9.33 -5.14 -1.39
N HIS A 79 -9.61 -3.94 -0.90
CA HIS A 79 -8.78 -2.76 -1.17
C HIS A 79 -8.03 -2.27 0.05
N MET A 80 -8.61 -2.43 1.24
CA MET A 80 -8.04 -1.87 2.47
C MET A 80 -7.54 -2.94 3.45
N GLY A 81 -7.89 -4.21 3.23
CA GLY A 81 -7.52 -5.27 4.16
C GLY A 81 -6.01 -5.36 4.40
N GLY A 82 -5.22 -5.25 3.33
CA GLY A 82 -3.76 -5.28 3.44
C GLY A 82 -3.22 -4.10 4.23
N ILE A 83 -3.75 -2.90 3.99
CA ILE A 83 -3.34 -1.70 4.72
C ILE A 83 -3.71 -1.83 6.20
N LYS A 84 -4.92 -2.32 6.49
CA LYS A 84 -5.36 -2.52 7.85
C LYS A 84 -4.46 -3.52 8.58
N ALA A 85 -4.15 -4.64 7.95
CA ALA A 85 -3.28 -5.65 8.54
C ALA A 85 -1.89 -5.07 8.80
N TRP A 86 -1.34 -4.32 7.85
CA TRP A 86 -0.05 -3.66 8.00
C TRP A 86 -0.07 -2.70 9.18
N PHE A 87 -1.08 -1.83 9.26
CA PHE A 87 -1.17 -0.84 10.33
C PHE A 87 -1.35 -1.49 11.70
N GLU A 88 -2.03 -2.62 11.77
CA GLU A 88 -2.22 -3.34 13.02
C GLU A 88 -0.95 -4.05 13.49
N HIS A 89 -0.15 -4.56 12.55
CA HIS A 89 1.07 -5.30 12.88
C HIS A 89 2.30 -4.42 13.00
N ASP A 90 2.39 -3.37 12.19
CA ASP A 90 3.61 -2.56 12.12
C ASP A 90 3.24 -1.14 11.66
N PHE A 91 2.59 -0.40 12.54
CA PHE A 91 2.10 0.94 12.22
C PHE A 91 3.24 1.82 11.69
N PRO A 92 3.12 2.36 10.48
CA PRO A 92 4.20 3.11 9.87
C PRO A 92 4.41 4.47 10.53
N THR A 93 5.64 4.98 10.43
CA THR A 93 5.94 6.34 10.85
C THR A 93 5.43 7.33 9.80
N SER A 94 5.27 8.59 10.19
CA SER A 94 4.90 9.65 9.26
C SER A 94 6.01 9.94 8.26
N ASP A 95 7.23 9.51 8.55
CA ASP A 95 8.34 9.63 7.60
C ASP A 95 8.25 8.59 6.49
N PHE A 96 7.64 7.44 6.76
CA PHE A 96 7.51 6.39 5.77
C PHE A 96 6.22 6.54 4.94
N VAL A 97 5.08 6.84 5.58
CA VAL A 97 3.83 7.15 4.89
C VAL A 97 3.52 8.61 5.13
N ARG A 98 3.70 9.44 4.12
CA ARG A 98 3.69 10.89 4.30
C ARG A 98 2.32 11.53 4.17
N GLU A 99 1.48 10.99 3.29
CA GLU A 99 0.15 11.53 3.05
C GLU A 99 -0.81 10.42 2.66
N ILE A 100 -2.05 10.50 3.14
CA ILE A 100 -3.09 9.51 2.86
C ILE A 100 -4.33 10.23 2.35
N TRP A 101 -4.82 9.81 1.18
CA TRP A 101 -6.08 10.28 0.61
C TRP A 101 -7.09 9.15 0.64
N ILE A 102 -8.30 9.43 1.14
CA ILE A 102 -9.39 8.47 1.17
C ILE A 102 -10.52 9.02 0.32
N ASN A 103 -11.16 8.15 -0.46
CA ASN A 103 -12.26 8.55 -1.33
C ASN A 103 -13.40 9.17 -0.52
N ASP A 104 -13.71 10.44 -0.81
CA ASP A 104 -14.73 11.22 -0.09
C ASP A 104 -16.14 10.68 -0.26
N ASP A 105 -16.42 10.02 -1.37
CA ASP A 105 -17.74 9.44 -1.61
C ASP A 105 -18.13 8.45 -0.52
N ILE A 106 -17.15 7.70 -0.03
CA ILE A 106 -17.37 6.73 1.05
C ILE A 106 -17.76 7.46 2.32
N VAL A 107 -17.09 8.56 2.62
CA VAL A 107 -17.36 9.37 3.82
C VAL A 107 -18.72 10.05 3.71
N SER A 108 -19.06 10.55 2.52
CA SER A 108 -20.33 11.22 2.28
C SER A 108 -21.52 10.30 2.54
N HIS A 109 -21.43 9.05 2.12
CA HIS A 109 -22.51 8.08 2.31
C HIS A 109 -22.80 7.80 3.78
N ARG A 110 -21.82 7.93 4.63
CA ARG A 110 -21.98 7.70 6.07
C ARG A 110 -22.74 8.80 6.78
N LYS A 111 -22.81 9.97 6.19
CA LYS A 111 -23.44 11.12 6.81
C LYS A 111 -24.94 11.21 6.55
N SER A 112 -25.41 10.48 5.61
CA SER A 112 -26.83 10.51 5.23
C SER A 112 -27.67 9.57 6.03
#